data_4b58bc34671b52dacad1df5953db8ae9
#
_entry.id   4b58bc34671b52dacad1df5953db8ae9
#
_cell.length_a   1.000
_cell.length_b   1.000
_cell.length_c   1.000
_cell.angle_alpha   90.00
_cell.angle_beta   90.00
_cell.angle_gamma   90.00
#
_symmetry.space_group_name_H-M   'P 1'
#
loop_
_entity.id
_entity.type
_entity.pdbx_description
1 polymer ?
#
loop_
_entity_poly.entity_id
_entity_poly.type
_entity_poly.pdbx_seq_one_letter_code
_entity_poly.pdbx_strand_id
1 'polypeptide(L)'
;PWIGMFAQNTMWEWPEANVVILANTNLVETSLTWSRGMLDAQEAGTKFICLDPRFSPTAGKADQWVNLRAGTDPAFFLGMTKYILDEELYDREHVLAHTALPFLIDPETGLCLADVAEAVDPETGEPVEVKTFYMWDEATNAAVPHTTEGATPALEGEFTVNGKRYVTQFTRLREDMEPYTLEWTAETCDIPADVVADVATQ
;
A
#
# COMPACT_ATOMS: atom_id res chain seq x y z
N PRO A 1 -19.04 25.27 1.78
CA PRO A 1 -18.95 24.06 0.99
C PRO A 1 -17.93 23.16 1.63
N TRP A 2 -18.36 22.04 2.12
CA TRP A 2 -17.49 21.01 2.66
C TRP A 2 -16.76 20.41 1.47
N ILE A 3 -15.53 20.78 1.34
CA ILE A 3 -14.64 20.22 0.35
C ILE A 3 -14.41 18.77 0.74
N GLY A 4 -14.98 17.88 -0.04
CA GLY A 4 -14.73 16.47 -0.12
C GLY A 4 -14.14 15.85 1.15
N MET A 5 -14.97 15.34 2.03
CA MET A 5 -14.47 14.34 2.94
C MET A 5 -14.16 13.10 2.12
N PHE A 6 -12.89 12.75 2.06
CA PHE A 6 -12.48 11.47 1.49
C PHE A 6 -13.23 10.36 2.23
N ALA A 7 -13.65 9.35 1.52
CA ALA A 7 -14.17 8.14 2.15
C ALA A 7 -13.08 7.56 3.06
N GLN A 8 -13.33 7.52 4.34
CA GLN A 8 -12.45 6.95 5.35
C GLN A 8 -13.19 5.82 6.03
N ASN A 9 -12.47 4.79 6.42
CA ASN A 9 -13.01 3.81 7.34
C ASN A 9 -13.36 4.51 8.66
N THR A 10 -14.47 4.11 9.23
CA THR A 10 -14.90 4.66 10.52
C THR A 10 -14.03 4.10 11.66
N MET A 11 -13.84 4.89 12.74
CA MET A 11 -13.15 4.42 13.93
C MET A 11 -13.83 3.21 14.61
N TRP A 12 -15.09 2.97 14.29
CA TRP A 12 -15.85 1.82 14.78
C TRP A 12 -15.40 0.49 14.17
N GLU A 13 -14.63 0.52 13.09
CA GLU A 13 -14.03 -0.65 12.43
C GLU A 13 -12.63 -0.98 12.99
N TRP A 14 -12.03 -0.08 13.78
CA TRP A 14 -10.69 -0.33 14.35
C TRP A 14 -10.61 -1.58 15.24
N PRO A 15 -11.67 -1.97 16.01
CA PRO A 15 -11.64 -3.23 16.76
C PRO A 15 -11.50 -4.50 15.90
N GLU A 16 -11.72 -4.41 14.59
CA GLU A 16 -11.54 -5.51 13.63
C GLU A 16 -10.10 -5.59 13.07
N ALA A 17 -9.29 -4.56 13.31
CA ALA A 17 -7.91 -4.53 12.88
C ALA A 17 -6.98 -5.17 13.92
N ASN A 18 -5.94 -5.87 13.46
CA ASN A 18 -4.88 -6.36 14.35
C ASN A 18 -3.96 -5.23 14.80
N VAL A 19 -3.64 -4.31 13.86
CA VAL A 19 -2.71 -3.19 14.09
C VAL A 19 -3.26 -1.93 13.43
N VAL A 20 -3.11 -0.80 14.11
CA VAL A 20 -3.36 0.54 13.58
C VAL A 20 -2.11 1.41 13.78
N ILE A 21 -1.55 1.90 12.68
CA ILE A 21 -0.40 2.81 12.71
C ILE A 21 -0.90 4.26 12.66
N LEU A 22 -0.55 5.03 13.68
CA LEU A 22 -0.85 6.45 13.79
C LEU A 22 0.39 7.26 13.39
N ALA A 23 0.40 7.73 12.14
CA ALA A 23 1.49 8.55 11.62
C ALA A 23 1.09 10.03 11.61
N ASN A 24 1.91 10.88 12.20
CA ASN A 24 1.71 12.36 12.25
C ASN A 24 0.35 12.80 12.80
N THR A 25 -0.23 12.04 13.70
CA THR A 25 -1.53 12.38 14.29
C THR A 25 -1.49 12.30 15.82
N ASN A 26 -2.09 13.29 16.46
CA ASN A 26 -2.21 13.34 17.92
C ASN A 26 -3.69 13.31 18.32
N LEU A 27 -4.32 12.15 18.15
CA LEU A 27 -5.76 11.93 18.34
C LEU A 27 -6.24 12.39 19.71
N VAL A 28 -5.47 12.12 20.75
CA VAL A 28 -5.85 12.40 22.15
C VAL A 28 -5.97 13.89 22.43
N GLU A 29 -5.24 14.74 21.70
CA GLU A 29 -5.32 16.20 21.88
C GLU A 29 -6.18 16.86 20.80
N THR A 30 -6.10 16.42 19.55
CA THR A 30 -6.71 17.12 18.43
C THR A 30 -8.06 16.58 18.01
N SER A 31 -8.37 15.32 18.36
CA SER A 31 -9.59 14.62 17.92
C SER A 31 -10.15 13.75 19.04
N LEU A 32 -10.61 14.38 20.12
CA LEU A 32 -11.06 13.70 21.35
C LEU A 32 -12.10 12.60 21.11
N THR A 33 -12.98 12.75 20.14
CA THR A 33 -13.97 11.72 19.78
C THR A 33 -13.33 10.45 19.28
N TRP A 34 -12.21 10.57 18.56
CA TRP A 34 -11.45 9.42 18.03
C TRP A 34 -10.61 8.74 19.11
N SER A 35 -10.25 9.47 20.18
CA SER A 35 -9.55 8.89 21.33
C SER A 35 -10.36 7.78 21.98
N ARG A 36 -11.69 7.93 22.02
CA ARG A 36 -12.57 6.89 22.55
C ARG A 36 -12.53 5.63 21.67
N GLY A 37 -12.61 5.79 20.35
CA GLY A 37 -12.49 4.66 19.42
C GLY A 37 -11.14 3.93 19.54
N MET A 38 -10.03 4.66 19.75
CA MET A 38 -8.73 4.06 20.02
C MET A 38 -8.76 3.18 21.28
N LEU A 39 -9.28 3.70 22.39
CA LEU A 39 -9.32 2.93 23.65
C LEU A 39 -10.25 1.71 23.54
N ASP A 40 -11.42 1.87 22.93
CA ASP A 40 -12.36 0.76 22.73
C ASP A 40 -11.75 -0.33 21.83
N ALA A 41 -10.96 0.05 20.81
CA ALA A 41 -10.26 -0.90 19.96
C ALA A 41 -9.10 -1.61 20.69
N GLN A 42 -8.34 -0.89 21.55
CA GLN A 42 -7.33 -1.51 22.40
C GLN A 42 -7.93 -2.52 23.38
N GLU A 43 -9.10 -2.21 23.98
CA GLU A 43 -9.83 -3.16 24.82
C GLU A 43 -10.27 -4.42 24.04
N ALA A 44 -10.52 -4.29 22.74
CA ALA A 44 -10.82 -5.43 21.84
C ALA A 44 -9.56 -6.20 21.38
N GLY A 45 -8.37 -5.68 21.61
CA GLY A 45 -7.09 -6.33 21.30
C GLY A 45 -6.31 -5.73 20.13
N THR A 46 -6.81 -4.65 19.50
CA THR A 46 -6.08 -3.93 18.45
C THR A 46 -4.85 -3.25 19.02
N LYS A 47 -3.70 -3.44 18.41
CA LYS A 47 -2.46 -2.73 18.76
C LYS A 47 -2.37 -1.39 18.05
N PHE A 48 -1.94 -0.36 18.77
CA PHE A 48 -1.69 0.96 18.21
C PHE A 48 -0.20 1.30 18.25
N ILE A 49 0.35 1.60 17.08
CA ILE A 49 1.74 2.05 16.91
C ILE A 49 1.71 3.53 16.56
N CYS A 50 2.37 4.36 17.37
CA CYS A 50 2.43 5.81 17.15
C CYS A 50 3.80 6.20 16.59
N LEU A 51 3.82 6.70 15.35
CA LEU A 51 4.99 7.30 14.73
C LEU A 51 4.94 8.82 14.97
N ASP A 52 5.71 9.32 15.92
CA ASP A 52 5.71 10.73 16.29
C ASP A 52 7.10 11.14 16.81
N PRO A 53 7.74 12.17 16.27
CA PRO A 53 9.03 12.66 16.78
C PRO A 53 8.93 13.23 18.22
N ARG A 54 7.73 13.45 18.71
CA ARG A 54 7.44 13.92 20.06
C ARG A 54 6.65 12.86 20.82
N PHE A 55 7.02 12.62 22.07
CA PHE A 55 6.19 11.82 22.98
C PHE A 55 4.91 12.57 23.33
N SER A 56 3.92 12.48 22.46
CA SER A 56 2.60 13.10 22.59
C SER A 56 1.70 12.31 23.55
N PRO A 57 0.57 12.87 24.02
CA PRO A 57 -0.45 12.11 24.75
C PRO A 57 -0.98 10.88 23.98
N THR A 58 -1.00 10.93 22.67
CA THR A 58 -1.32 9.78 21.81
C THR A 58 -0.23 8.72 21.89
N ALA A 59 1.04 9.11 21.77
CA ALA A 59 2.17 8.21 21.94
C ALA A 59 2.19 7.55 23.33
N GLY A 60 1.81 8.30 24.38
CA GLY A 60 1.70 7.78 25.75
C GLY A 60 0.53 6.82 25.98
N LYS A 61 -0.38 6.67 25.01
CA LYS A 61 -1.51 5.74 25.04
C LYS A 61 -1.37 4.59 24.05
N ALA A 62 -0.49 4.74 23.05
CA ALA A 62 -0.19 3.69 22.09
C ALA A 62 0.57 2.54 22.74
N ASP A 63 0.45 1.35 22.19
CA ASP A 63 1.18 0.15 22.64
C ASP A 63 2.66 0.24 22.30
N GLN A 64 2.98 0.93 21.21
CA GLN A 64 4.36 1.20 20.79
C GLN A 64 4.49 2.64 20.30
N TRP A 65 5.56 3.31 20.72
CA TRP A 65 5.96 4.60 20.19
C TRP A 65 7.28 4.51 19.46
N VAL A 66 7.30 4.98 18.21
CA VAL A 66 8.48 5.07 17.37
C VAL A 66 8.87 6.55 17.23
N ASN A 67 9.99 6.90 17.82
CA ASN A 67 10.53 8.27 17.81
C ASN A 67 11.41 8.47 16.58
N LEU A 68 10.80 8.70 15.42
CA LEU A 68 11.55 8.95 14.19
C LEU A 68 11.93 10.43 14.05
N ARG A 69 12.99 10.70 13.29
CA ARG A 69 13.39 12.08 12.93
C ARG A 69 12.23 12.77 12.20
N ALA A 70 11.88 14.00 12.60
CA ALA A 70 10.81 14.77 11.98
C ALA A 70 11.01 14.92 10.46
N GLY A 71 9.96 14.65 9.68
CA GLY A 71 9.95 14.74 8.23
C GLY A 71 10.52 13.51 7.50
N THR A 72 10.78 12.40 8.20
CA THR A 72 11.29 11.16 7.59
C THR A 72 10.26 10.03 7.52
N ASP A 73 8.99 10.33 7.76
CA ASP A 73 7.91 9.35 7.66
C ASP A 73 7.89 8.60 6.31
N PRO A 74 8.07 9.27 5.15
CA PRO A 74 8.15 8.56 3.87
C PRO A 74 9.30 7.54 3.82
N ALA A 75 10.45 7.87 4.42
CA ALA A 75 11.58 6.95 4.47
C ALA A 75 11.28 5.73 5.34
N PHE A 76 10.57 5.91 6.45
CA PHE A 76 10.12 4.82 7.30
C PHE A 76 9.21 3.85 6.52
N PHE A 77 8.21 4.38 5.82
CA PHE A 77 7.29 3.55 5.04
C PHE A 77 7.94 2.89 3.81
N LEU A 78 8.93 3.53 3.17
CA LEU A 78 9.71 2.92 2.09
C LEU A 78 10.51 1.72 2.61
N GLY A 79 11.22 1.87 3.74
CA GLY A 79 11.97 0.77 4.34
C GLY A 79 11.06 -0.36 4.84
N MET A 80 9.94 -0.02 5.44
CA MET A 80 8.93 -1.00 5.84
C MET A 80 8.37 -1.77 4.63
N THR A 81 8.07 -1.06 3.53
CA THR A 81 7.59 -1.70 2.29
C THR A 81 8.65 -2.63 1.71
N LYS A 82 9.93 -2.19 1.64
CA LYS A 82 11.03 -3.04 1.18
C LYS A 82 11.14 -4.32 2.00
N TYR A 83 11.09 -4.19 3.33
CA TYR A 83 11.16 -5.33 4.23
C TYR A 83 9.98 -6.31 4.03
N ILE A 84 8.74 -5.79 3.90
CA ILE A 84 7.55 -6.59 3.61
C ILE A 84 7.69 -7.36 2.30
N LEU A 85 8.27 -6.73 1.27
CA LEU A 85 8.50 -7.36 -0.03
C LEU A 85 9.60 -8.44 0.03
N ASP A 86 10.68 -8.20 0.77
CA ASP A 86 11.80 -9.13 0.88
C ASP A 86 11.45 -10.38 1.68
N GLU A 87 10.71 -10.21 2.78
CA GLU A 87 10.26 -11.29 3.66
C GLU A 87 8.93 -11.91 3.21
N GLU A 88 8.37 -11.47 2.08
CA GLU A 88 7.11 -11.96 1.51
C GLU A 88 5.92 -11.91 2.49
N LEU A 89 5.86 -10.88 3.34
CA LEU A 89 4.83 -10.71 4.38
C LEU A 89 3.50 -10.19 3.85
N TYR A 90 3.35 -10.02 2.56
CA TYR A 90 2.12 -9.56 1.93
C TYR A 90 1.16 -10.73 1.60
N ASP A 91 -0.15 -10.45 1.63
CA ASP A 91 -1.17 -11.37 1.16
C ASP A 91 -1.17 -11.45 -0.38
N ARG A 92 -0.56 -12.53 -0.92
CA ARG A 92 -0.43 -12.73 -2.36
C ARG A 92 -1.79 -12.81 -3.07
N GLU A 93 -2.78 -13.44 -2.47
CA GLU A 93 -4.12 -13.58 -3.08
C GLU A 93 -4.80 -12.22 -3.16
N HIS A 94 -4.73 -11.43 -2.09
CA HIS A 94 -5.24 -10.07 -2.08
C HIS A 94 -4.54 -9.18 -3.11
N VAL A 95 -3.21 -9.25 -3.20
CA VAL A 95 -2.41 -8.48 -4.17
C VAL A 95 -2.83 -8.80 -5.59
N LEU A 96 -3.01 -10.08 -5.93
CA LEU A 96 -3.42 -10.52 -7.26
C LEU A 96 -4.86 -10.10 -7.62
N ALA A 97 -5.78 -10.16 -6.65
CA ALA A 97 -7.21 -9.93 -6.89
C ALA A 97 -7.62 -8.46 -6.82
N HIS A 98 -6.95 -7.64 -6.00
CA HIS A 98 -7.43 -6.31 -5.62
C HIS A 98 -6.46 -5.17 -5.91
N THR A 99 -5.33 -5.45 -6.57
CA THR A 99 -4.36 -4.41 -6.92
C THR A 99 -4.01 -4.40 -8.40
N ALA A 100 -3.36 -3.33 -8.85
CA ALA A 100 -2.85 -3.23 -10.22
C ALA A 100 -1.46 -3.88 -10.39
N LEU A 101 -0.89 -4.46 -9.34
CA LEU A 101 0.47 -4.99 -9.35
C LEU A 101 0.72 -6.12 -10.37
N PRO A 102 -0.27 -6.98 -10.73
CA PRO A 102 -0.11 -7.95 -11.80
C PRO A 102 -0.13 -7.37 -13.23
N PHE A 103 -0.51 -6.08 -13.39
CA PHE A 103 -0.63 -5.49 -14.73
C PHE A 103 0.73 -5.32 -15.38
N LEU A 104 0.75 -5.53 -16.70
CA LEU A 104 1.94 -5.38 -17.52
C LEU A 104 2.22 -3.90 -17.80
N ILE A 105 3.46 -3.48 -17.56
CA ILE A 105 3.95 -2.15 -17.87
C ILE A 105 5.17 -2.22 -18.79
N ASP A 106 5.30 -1.22 -19.63
CA ASP A 106 6.50 -0.96 -20.40
C ASP A 106 7.59 -0.42 -19.44
N PRO A 107 8.71 -1.12 -19.28
CA PRO A 107 9.74 -0.71 -18.31
C PRO A 107 10.45 0.61 -18.68
N GLU A 108 10.38 1.03 -19.96
CA GLU A 108 11.01 2.27 -20.42
C GLU A 108 10.12 3.50 -20.16
N THR A 109 8.81 3.37 -20.38
CA THR A 109 7.87 4.48 -20.26
C THR A 109 7.08 4.48 -18.96
N GLY A 110 7.01 3.34 -18.25
CA GLY A 110 6.18 3.14 -17.06
C GLY A 110 4.67 3.05 -17.37
N LEU A 111 4.29 3.02 -18.66
CA LEU A 111 2.89 2.98 -19.04
C LEU A 111 2.37 1.54 -19.07
N CYS A 112 1.15 1.36 -18.56
CA CYS A 112 0.47 0.07 -18.61
C CYS A 112 0.14 -0.35 -20.04
N LEU A 113 0.28 -1.63 -20.34
CA LEU A 113 -0.30 -2.22 -21.54
C LEU A 113 -1.81 -2.20 -21.41
N ALA A 114 -2.47 -1.43 -22.25
CA ALA A 114 -3.92 -1.27 -22.22
C ALA A 114 -4.50 -1.02 -23.62
N ASP A 115 -5.69 -1.51 -23.84
CA ASP A 115 -6.56 -1.06 -24.94
C ASP A 115 -7.42 0.10 -24.43
N VAL A 116 -7.61 1.08 -25.29
CA VAL A 116 -8.46 2.25 -25.02
C VAL A 116 -9.66 2.18 -25.97
N ALA A 117 -10.85 2.15 -25.42
CA ALA A 117 -12.12 2.19 -26.17
C ALA A 117 -12.93 3.39 -25.74
N GLU A 118 -13.63 4.01 -26.69
CA GLU A 118 -14.65 5.01 -26.38
C GLU A 118 -15.94 4.30 -25.94
N ALA A 119 -16.49 4.72 -24.83
CA ALA A 119 -17.79 4.30 -24.32
C ALA A 119 -18.63 5.52 -23.99
N VAL A 120 -19.90 5.32 -23.70
CA VAL A 120 -20.80 6.38 -23.23
C VAL A 120 -21.11 6.11 -21.76
N ASP A 121 -20.87 7.10 -20.92
CA ASP A 121 -21.25 7.04 -19.52
C ASP A 121 -22.76 6.87 -19.39
N PRO A 122 -23.25 5.81 -18.75
CA PRO A 122 -24.69 5.53 -18.65
C PRO A 122 -25.45 6.56 -17.80
N GLU A 123 -24.78 7.32 -16.93
CA GLU A 123 -25.41 8.31 -16.05
C GLU A 123 -25.44 9.70 -16.70
N THR A 124 -24.36 10.11 -17.36
CA THR A 124 -24.21 11.45 -17.94
C THR A 124 -24.51 11.51 -19.43
N GLY A 125 -24.38 10.38 -20.15
CA GLY A 125 -24.51 10.31 -21.61
C GLY A 125 -23.30 10.90 -22.35
N GLU A 126 -22.23 11.24 -21.65
CA GLU A 126 -21.02 11.80 -22.26
C GLU A 126 -20.04 10.70 -22.70
N PRO A 127 -19.22 10.95 -23.75
CA PRO A 127 -18.18 10.01 -24.15
C PRO A 127 -17.09 9.93 -23.08
N VAL A 128 -16.73 8.70 -22.69
CA VAL A 128 -15.65 8.40 -21.76
C VAL A 128 -14.69 7.40 -22.35
N GLU A 129 -13.40 7.55 -22.04
CA GLU A 129 -12.39 6.53 -22.37
C GLU A 129 -12.41 5.42 -21.34
N VAL A 130 -12.62 4.18 -21.79
CA VAL A 130 -12.50 2.97 -20.98
C VAL A 130 -11.20 2.29 -21.32
N LYS A 131 -10.38 2.05 -20.29
CA LYS A 131 -9.10 1.36 -20.42
C LYS A 131 -9.23 -0.08 -19.95
N THR A 132 -8.85 -1.02 -20.82
CA THR A 132 -8.74 -2.43 -20.47
C THR A 132 -7.26 -2.78 -20.33
N PHE A 133 -6.81 -3.00 -19.09
CA PHE A 133 -5.42 -3.35 -18.79
C PHE A 133 -5.15 -4.82 -19.02
N TYR A 134 -3.90 -5.17 -19.27
CA TYR A 134 -3.45 -6.52 -19.51
C TYR A 134 -2.59 -7.05 -18.37
N MET A 135 -2.74 -8.34 -18.09
CA MET A 135 -1.90 -9.13 -17.21
C MET A 135 -1.37 -10.35 -17.94
N TRP A 136 -0.33 -10.98 -17.43
CA TRP A 136 0.17 -12.22 -17.97
C TRP A 136 -0.55 -13.40 -17.33
N ASP A 137 -1.18 -14.25 -18.12
CA ASP A 137 -1.81 -15.47 -17.65
C ASP A 137 -0.83 -16.64 -17.75
N GLU A 138 -0.47 -17.23 -16.60
CA GLU A 138 0.45 -18.36 -16.49
C GLU A 138 -0.13 -19.63 -17.10
N ALA A 139 -1.46 -19.79 -17.10
CA ALA A 139 -2.11 -20.99 -17.63
C ALA A 139 -2.06 -21.04 -19.15
N THR A 140 -2.26 -19.92 -19.83
CA THR A 140 -2.24 -19.83 -21.30
C THR A 140 -0.91 -19.35 -21.86
N ASN A 141 -0.01 -18.88 -20.99
CA ASN A 141 1.29 -18.26 -21.33
C ASN A 141 1.13 -17.11 -22.35
N ALA A 142 0.18 -16.23 -22.09
CA ALA A 142 -0.17 -15.11 -22.96
C ALA A 142 -0.65 -13.90 -22.15
N ALA A 143 -0.54 -12.70 -22.75
CA ALA A 143 -1.15 -11.50 -22.20
C ALA A 143 -2.68 -11.54 -22.42
N VAL A 144 -3.44 -11.38 -21.35
CA VAL A 144 -4.91 -11.40 -21.37
C VAL A 144 -5.46 -10.14 -20.69
N PRO A 145 -6.65 -9.67 -21.09
CA PRO A 145 -7.34 -8.60 -20.38
C PRO A 145 -7.55 -8.94 -18.89
N HIS A 146 -7.42 -7.95 -18.01
CA HIS A 146 -7.63 -8.13 -16.57
C HIS A 146 -9.05 -8.61 -16.20
N THR A 147 -10.00 -8.45 -17.12
CA THR A 147 -11.39 -8.90 -16.98
C THR A 147 -11.60 -10.35 -17.36
N THR A 148 -10.54 -11.09 -17.74
CA THR A 148 -10.64 -12.50 -18.17
C THR A 148 -10.95 -13.38 -16.97
N GLU A 149 -12.12 -14.00 -16.97
CA GLU A 149 -12.53 -14.94 -15.92
C GLU A 149 -11.66 -16.19 -15.91
N GLY A 150 -11.23 -16.63 -14.73
CA GLY A 150 -10.44 -17.84 -14.53
C GLY A 150 -8.99 -17.74 -14.95
N ALA A 151 -8.48 -16.56 -15.29
CA ALA A 151 -7.07 -16.35 -15.55
C ALA A 151 -6.24 -16.54 -14.27
N THR A 152 -5.00 -17.02 -14.44
CA THR A 152 -4.01 -17.18 -13.37
C THR A 152 -2.92 -16.12 -13.56
N PRO A 153 -3.08 -14.93 -12.97
CA PRO A 153 -2.16 -13.84 -13.24
C PRO A 153 -0.78 -14.08 -12.60
N ALA A 154 0.27 -13.85 -13.38
CA ALA A 154 1.64 -13.79 -12.88
C ALA A 154 1.79 -12.52 -12.02
N LEU A 155 2.32 -12.66 -10.80
CA LEU A 155 2.63 -11.52 -9.96
C LEU A 155 3.96 -10.88 -10.36
N GLU A 156 4.97 -11.70 -10.65
CA GLU A 156 6.30 -11.26 -11.04
C GLU A 156 6.68 -11.80 -12.42
N GLY A 157 7.53 -11.08 -13.10
CA GLY A 157 8.15 -11.58 -14.33
C GLY A 157 8.35 -10.53 -15.40
N GLU A 158 9.08 -10.99 -16.41
CA GLU A 158 9.34 -10.27 -17.66
C GLU A 158 8.76 -11.06 -18.82
N PHE A 159 8.00 -10.38 -19.67
CA PHE A 159 7.22 -11.00 -20.72
C PHE A 159 7.39 -10.26 -22.04
N THR A 160 7.26 -10.99 -23.15
CA THR A 160 7.28 -10.39 -24.49
C THR A 160 5.89 -10.45 -25.11
N VAL A 161 5.31 -9.29 -25.38
CA VAL A 161 4.01 -9.18 -26.04
C VAL A 161 4.20 -8.44 -27.36
N ASN A 162 3.83 -9.06 -28.47
CA ASN A 162 3.99 -8.50 -29.82
C ASN A 162 5.41 -8.03 -30.14
N GLY A 163 6.44 -8.73 -29.63
CA GLY A 163 7.85 -8.38 -29.85
C GLY A 163 8.38 -7.25 -28.96
N LYS A 164 7.59 -6.74 -28.05
CA LYS A 164 7.99 -5.72 -27.08
C LYS A 164 8.05 -6.30 -25.66
N ARG A 165 9.05 -5.86 -24.89
CA ARG A 165 9.28 -6.27 -23.51
C ARG A 165 8.31 -5.55 -22.58
N TYR A 166 7.74 -6.28 -21.64
CA TYR A 166 6.90 -5.81 -20.55
C TYR A 166 7.31 -6.49 -19.25
N VAL A 167 7.10 -5.82 -18.13
CA VAL A 167 7.26 -6.39 -16.78
C VAL A 167 5.95 -6.18 -16.01
N THR A 168 5.73 -6.96 -14.96
CA THR A 168 4.62 -6.67 -14.04
C THR A 168 4.92 -5.41 -13.23
N GLN A 169 3.90 -4.69 -12.81
CA GLN A 169 4.09 -3.54 -11.89
C GLN A 169 4.74 -3.98 -10.57
N PHE A 170 4.47 -5.21 -10.12
CA PHE A 170 5.11 -5.75 -8.93
C PHE A 170 6.62 -5.92 -9.09
N THR A 171 7.07 -6.47 -10.23
CA THR A 171 8.50 -6.56 -10.54
C THR A 171 9.15 -5.18 -10.51
N ARG A 172 8.51 -4.20 -11.12
CA ARG A 172 9.00 -2.81 -11.11
C ARG A 172 9.04 -2.22 -9.71
N LEU A 173 8.00 -2.48 -8.90
CA LEU A 173 7.96 -2.04 -7.51
C LEU A 173 9.14 -2.60 -6.71
N ARG A 174 9.45 -3.89 -6.85
CA ARG A 174 10.61 -4.51 -6.19
C ARG A 174 11.93 -3.86 -6.61
N GLU A 175 12.11 -3.61 -7.91
CA GLU A 175 13.30 -2.90 -8.42
C GLU A 175 13.41 -1.48 -7.85
N ASP A 176 12.31 -0.73 -7.81
CA ASP A 176 12.29 0.64 -7.29
C ASP A 176 12.51 0.70 -5.78
N MET A 177 12.18 -0.38 -5.04
CA MET A 177 12.39 -0.48 -3.59
C MET A 177 13.81 -0.89 -3.21
N GLU A 178 14.62 -1.42 -4.12
CA GLU A 178 15.99 -1.91 -3.83
C GLU A 178 16.87 -0.96 -3.00
N PRO A 179 16.86 0.37 -3.20
CA PRO A 179 17.71 1.28 -2.42
C PRO A 179 17.28 1.47 -0.96
N TYR A 180 16.03 1.11 -0.60
CA TYR A 180 15.42 1.48 0.68
C TYR A 180 15.58 0.38 1.73
N THR A 181 16.84 -0.02 2.00
CA THR A 181 17.17 -1.06 2.98
C THR A 181 16.84 -0.65 4.42
N LEU A 182 16.79 -1.62 5.33
CA LEU A 182 16.62 -1.32 6.77
C LEU A 182 17.71 -0.42 7.32
N GLU A 183 18.96 -0.59 6.86
CA GLU A 183 20.10 0.24 7.27
C GLU A 183 19.93 1.68 6.79
N TRP A 184 19.55 1.86 5.52
CA TRP A 184 19.25 3.18 4.96
C TRP A 184 18.12 3.87 5.72
N THR A 185 17.08 3.12 6.06
CA THR A 185 15.93 3.62 6.82
C THR A 185 16.33 4.01 8.23
N ALA A 186 17.10 3.17 8.91
CA ALA A 186 17.59 3.41 10.27
C ALA A 186 18.43 4.71 10.33
N GLU A 187 19.36 4.89 9.39
CA GLU A 187 20.19 6.09 9.30
C GLU A 187 19.35 7.34 8.98
N THR A 188 18.41 7.23 8.03
CA THR A 188 17.58 8.35 7.59
C THR A 188 16.61 8.80 8.68
N CYS A 189 15.96 7.86 9.35
CA CYS A 189 14.95 8.10 10.38
C CYS A 189 15.52 8.29 11.78
N ASP A 190 16.81 8.00 12.00
CA ASP A 190 17.49 8.06 13.30
C ASP A 190 16.84 7.10 14.32
N ILE A 191 16.56 5.88 13.88
CA ILE A 191 15.96 4.78 14.68
C ILE A 191 16.72 3.49 14.47
N PRO A 192 16.67 2.52 15.41
CA PRO A 192 17.22 1.19 15.18
C PRO A 192 16.52 0.44 14.03
N ALA A 193 17.28 -0.31 13.23
CA ALA A 193 16.75 -1.05 12.08
C ALA A 193 15.72 -2.13 12.47
N ASP A 194 15.92 -2.76 13.63
CA ASP A 194 15.01 -3.75 14.18
C ASP A 194 13.63 -3.20 14.53
N VAL A 195 13.51 -1.90 14.82
CA VAL A 195 12.23 -1.23 15.05
C VAL A 195 11.38 -1.21 13.77
N VAL A 196 12.00 -0.98 12.60
CA VAL A 196 11.27 -1.00 11.32
C VAL A 196 10.78 -2.41 11.01
N ALA A 197 11.65 -3.41 11.18
CA ALA A 197 11.30 -4.83 10.99
C ALA A 197 10.20 -5.28 11.97
N ASP A 198 10.27 -4.87 13.23
CA ASP A 198 9.27 -5.20 14.25
C ASP A 198 7.88 -4.62 13.86
N VAL A 199 7.83 -3.36 13.45
CA VAL A 199 6.55 -2.74 13.01
C VAL A 199 6.01 -3.43 11.75
N ALA A 200 6.88 -3.83 10.81
CA ALA A 200 6.46 -4.48 9.57
C ALA A 200 5.93 -5.90 9.77
N THR A 201 6.31 -6.57 10.86
CA THR A 201 5.89 -7.96 11.17
C THR A 201 4.66 -8.06 12.06
N GLN A 202 4.21 -6.97 12.65
CA GLN A 202 2.98 -6.92 13.47
C GLN A 202 1.72 -6.85 12.62
#